data_608934709d168b0562023daf14b98b36
#
_entry.id   608934709d168b0562023daf14b98b36
#
_cell.length_a   1.000
_cell.length_b   1.000
_cell.length_c   1.000
_cell.angle_alpha   90.00
_cell.angle_beta   90.00
_cell.angle_gamma   90.00
#
_symmetry.space_group_name_H-M   'P 1'
#
loop_
_entity.id
_entity.type
_entity.pdbx_description
1 polymer ?
#
loop_
_entity_poly.entity_id
_entity_poly.type
_entity_poly.pdbx_seq_one_letter_code
_entity_poly.pdbx_strand_id
1 'polypeptide(L)'
;SGRSQRYVPCENTAVDAGEEFRIAPEAYAEAEDQGEIVAVVHSHPDATSRPSAADVAMCNASGLTWHILSWPEGDLRTIEPVDQVSLLGRAFVHGVQDCWQVCSDWYQRAWGIEFPHFERADGWWERADGPSLYEQRFETAGFIRVDQPRRGDMIVMAVGRTAHPNHAGIYLGDDPSLPGEDVQHFGAGPFLLHHLYGKPSEIIV
;
A
#
# COMPACT_ATOMS: atom_id res chain seq x y z
N SER A 1 -29.67 -10.52 21.30
CA SER A 1 -28.75 -9.78 22.15
C SER A 1 -27.86 -8.94 21.26
N GLY A 2 -28.07 -7.62 21.25
CA GLY A 2 -27.24 -6.72 20.47
C GLY A 2 -25.82 -6.70 21.05
N ARG A 3 -24.80 -6.87 20.18
CA ARG A 3 -23.41 -6.62 20.57
C ARG A 3 -23.29 -5.13 20.87
N SER A 4 -22.81 -4.74 22.04
CA SER A 4 -22.52 -3.34 22.35
C SER A 4 -21.15 -2.99 21.77
N GLN A 5 -21.09 -1.91 20.98
CA GLN A 5 -19.83 -1.32 20.55
C GLN A 5 -19.36 -0.32 21.60
N ARG A 6 -18.05 -0.20 21.78
CA ARG A 6 -17.43 0.82 22.61
C ARG A 6 -16.25 1.44 21.90
N TYR A 7 -15.98 2.69 22.19
CA TYR A 7 -14.76 3.37 21.75
C TYR A 7 -13.61 3.04 22.71
N VAL A 8 -12.48 2.63 22.15
CA VAL A 8 -11.22 2.40 22.88
C VAL A 8 -10.25 3.51 22.45
N PRO A 9 -9.95 4.50 23.30
CA PRO A 9 -9.03 5.56 22.95
C PRO A 9 -7.59 5.03 22.86
N CYS A 10 -6.90 5.34 21.75
CA CYS A 10 -5.49 5.06 21.55
C CYS A 10 -4.73 6.38 21.38
N GLU A 11 -3.51 6.44 21.91
CA GLU A 11 -2.63 7.58 21.73
C GLU A 11 -2.14 7.64 20.27
N ASN A 12 -2.10 8.84 19.69
CA ASN A 12 -1.46 9.06 18.41
C ASN A 12 0.05 9.18 18.60
N THR A 13 0.80 8.19 18.13
CA THR A 13 2.27 8.13 18.23
C THR A 13 3.00 8.62 16.97
N ALA A 14 2.30 9.25 16.03
CA ALA A 14 2.90 9.86 14.86
C ALA A 14 3.81 11.05 15.25
N VAL A 15 4.88 11.25 14.48
CA VAL A 15 5.81 12.37 14.70
C VAL A 15 5.13 13.71 14.44
N ASP A 16 4.30 13.77 13.41
CA ASP A 16 3.45 14.92 13.09
C ASP A 16 1.98 14.55 13.34
N ALA A 17 1.58 14.62 14.59
CA ALA A 17 0.23 14.22 15.03
C ALA A 17 -0.89 15.13 14.50
N GLY A 18 -0.58 16.26 13.88
CA GLY A 18 -1.54 17.14 13.20
C GLY A 18 -1.88 16.69 11.78
N GLU A 19 -0.93 16.04 11.10
CA GLU A 19 -1.04 15.61 9.70
C GLU A 19 -1.23 14.10 9.57
N GLU A 20 -0.78 13.32 10.57
CA GLU A 20 -0.78 11.86 10.54
C GLU A 20 -1.27 11.28 11.86
N PHE A 21 -1.76 10.05 11.82
CA PHE A 21 -1.95 9.29 13.04
C PHE A 21 -1.32 7.90 12.94
N ARG A 22 -0.84 7.42 14.09
CA ARG A 22 -0.28 6.09 14.26
C ARG A 22 -0.72 5.52 15.59
N ILE A 23 -1.32 4.34 15.55
CA ILE A 23 -1.63 3.56 16.74
C ILE A 23 -0.43 2.63 16.99
N ALA A 24 0.11 2.65 18.21
CA ALA A 24 1.17 1.73 18.60
C ALA A 24 0.68 0.27 18.51
N PRO A 25 1.51 -0.68 18.03
CA PRO A 25 1.11 -2.09 17.94
C PRO A 25 0.62 -2.66 19.27
N GLU A 26 1.20 -2.23 20.38
CA GLU A 26 0.82 -2.66 21.73
C GLU A 26 -0.59 -2.18 22.08
N ALA A 27 -0.92 -0.91 21.77
CA ALA A 27 -2.25 -0.37 22.02
C ALA A 27 -3.32 -1.03 21.13
N TYR A 28 -2.95 -1.39 19.90
CA TYR A 28 -3.81 -2.15 19.00
C TYR A 28 -4.09 -3.56 19.57
N ALA A 29 -3.06 -4.27 19.99
CA ALA A 29 -3.19 -5.60 20.60
C ALA A 29 -4.02 -5.57 21.92
N GLU A 30 -3.82 -4.56 22.75
CA GLU A 30 -4.63 -4.36 23.97
C GLU A 30 -6.11 -4.10 23.63
N ALA A 31 -6.42 -3.45 22.52
CA ALA A 31 -7.79 -3.28 22.07
C ALA A 31 -8.39 -4.59 21.55
N GLU A 32 -7.63 -5.42 20.84
CA GLU A 32 -8.05 -6.76 20.39
C GLU A 32 -8.33 -7.71 21.56
N ASP A 33 -7.53 -7.65 22.63
CA ASP A 33 -7.77 -8.44 23.86
C ASP A 33 -9.11 -8.10 24.53
N GLN A 34 -9.67 -6.92 24.27
CA GLN A 34 -10.93 -6.47 24.83
C GLN A 34 -12.13 -6.82 23.96
N GLY A 35 -11.93 -7.24 22.72
CA GLY A 35 -12.99 -7.64 21.80
C GLY A 35 -12.61 -7.47 20.35
N GLU A 36 -13.48 -7.86 19.45
CA GLU A 36 -13.32 -7.73 18.02
C GLU A 36 -13.26 -6.24 17.62
N ILE A 37 -12.20 -5.82 16.93
CA ILE A 37 -12.10 -4.49 16.35
C ILE A 37 -13.00 -4.44 15.11
N VAL A 38 -13.96 -3.54 15.09
CA VAL A 38 -14.93 -3.42 14.00
C VAL A 38 -14.75 -2.16 13.18
N ALA A 39 -14.05 -1.16 13.72
CA ALA A 39 -13.78 0.09 13.01
C ALA A 39 -12.58 0.83 13.57
N VAL A 40 -11.96 1.67 12.76
CA VAL A 40 -10.99 2.69 13.16
C VAL A 40 -11.68 4.05 13.15
N VAL A 41 -11.40 4.87 14.17
CA VAL A 41 -11.92 6.23 14.28
C VAL A 41 -10.75 7.20 14.45
N HIS A 42 -10.67 8.23 13.62
CA HIS A 42 -9.70 9.29 13.78
C HIS A 42 -10.29 10.66 13.40
N SER A 43 -9.61 11.73 13.80
CA SER A 43 -10.01 13.09 13.48
C SER A 43 -9.03 13.75 12.51
N HIS A 44 -9.57 14.67 11.72
CA HIS A 44 -8.83 15.62 10.91
C HIS A 44 -8.88 16.99 11.60
N PRO A 45 -7.83 17.40 12.36
CA PRO A 45 -7.78 18.71 12.99
C PRO A 45 -7.72 19.83 11.95
N ASP A 46 -8.55 20.84 12.12
CA ASP A 46 -8.64 22.03 11.24
C ASP A 46 -8.86 21.69 9.75
N ALA A 47 -9.41 20.51 9.47
CA ALA A 47 -9.65 20.01 8.12
C ALA A 47 -11.02 19.30 8.01
N THR A 48 -11.47 19.09 6.78
CA THR A 48 -12.74 18.41 6.52
C THR A 48 -12.65 16.92 6.79
N SER A 49 -13.79 16.25 6.98
CA SER A 49 -13.90 14.77 7.09
C SER A 49 -13.65 14.03 5.76
N ARG A 50 -13.28 14.75 4.69
CA ARG A 50 -12.96 14.10 3.40
C ARG A 50 -11.76 13.18 3.54
N PRO A 51 -11.90 11.88 3.17
CA PRO A 51 -10.79 10.95 3.27
C PRO A 51 -9.61 11.36 2.38
N SER A 52 -8.42 11.30 2.92
CA SER A 52 -7.17 11.38 2.18
C SER A 52 -6.89 10.11 1.39
N ALA A 53 -5.90 10.14 0.51
CA ALA A 53 -5.43 8.92 -0.16
C ALA A 53 -4.89 7.88 0.84
N ALA A 54 -4.26 8.34 1.92
CA ALA A 54 -3.77 7.48 2.99
C ALA A 54 -4.91 6.80 3.75
N ASP A 55 -5.98 7.54 4.09
CA ASP A 55 -7.15 6.97 4.75
C ASP A 55 -7.79 5.86 3.92
N VAL A 56 -7.97 6.09 2.63
CA VAL A 56 -8.55 5.08 1.73
C VAL A 56 -7.63 3.86 1.61
N ALA A 57 -6.32 4.06 1.45
CA ALA A 57 -5.37 2.96 1.33
C ALA A 57 -5.30 2.13 2.62
N MET A 58 -5.26 2.80 3.78
CA MET A 58 -5.21 2.13 5.08
C MET A 58 -6.54 1.45 5.45
N CYS A 59 -7.68 2.06 5.10
CA CYS A 59 -9.00 1.42 5.25
C CYS A 59 -9.03 0.09 4.47
N ASN A 60 -8.63 0.11 3.20
CA ASN A 60 -8.56 -1.11 2.38
C ASN A 60 -7.56 -2.13 2.95
N ALA A 61 -6.39 -1.69 3.40
CA ALA A 61 -5.35 -2.57 3.93
C ALA A 61 -5.76 -3.22 5.27
N SER A 62 -6.50 -2.49 6.12
CA SER A 62 -6.97 -3.01 7.40
C SER A 62 -8.21 -3.92 7.27
N GLY A 63 -8.96 -3.81 6.18
CA GLY A 63 -10.24 -4.50 6.02
C GLY A 63 -11.33 -4.02 6.99
N LEU A 64 -11.13 -2.87 7.64
CA LEU A 64 -12.03 -2.32 8.65
C LEU A 64 -12.77 -1.09 8.11
N THR A 65 -13.97 -0.84 8.62
CA THR A 65 -14.67 0.43 8.46
C THR A 65 -13.88 1.56 9.10
N TRP A 66 -13.78 2.71 8.45
CA TRP A 66 -13.12 3.89 8.99
C TRP A 66 -14.10 5.06 9.15
N HIS A 67 -14.07 5.68 10.33
CA HIS A 67 -14.83 6.87 10.67
C HIS A 67 -13.88 8.07 10.79
N ILE A 68 -14.09 9.10 9.99
CA ILE A 68 -13.25 10.29 9.92
C ILE A 68 -14.07 11.48 10.42
N LEU A 69 -13.61 12.11 11.50
CA LEU A 69 -14.27 13.26 12.11
C LEU A 69 -13.52 14.54 11.79
N SER A 70 -14.17 15.54 11.19
CA SER A 70 -13.59 16.89 11.14
C SER A 70 -13.61 17.53 12.52
N TRP A 71 -12.56 18.22 12.89
CA TRP A 71 -12.47 18.92 14.15
C TRP A 71 -11.97 20.35 13.93
N PRO A 72 -12.66 21.42 14.44
CA PRO A 72 -13.74 21.35 15.44
C PRO A 72 -15.18 21.25 14.88
N GLU A 73 -15.41 21.17 13.57
CA GLU A 73 -16.74 21.25 12.97
C GLU A 73 -17.67 20.10 13.35
N GLY A 74 -17.11 18.91 13.62
CA GLY A 74 -17.87 17.74 14.05
C GLY A 74 -18.57 16.99 12.90
N ASP A 75 -18.22 17.25 11.63
CA ASP A 75 -18.73 16.47 10.50
C ASP A 75 -18.09 15.08 10.50
N LEU A 76 -18.91 14.04 10.28
CA LEU A 76 -18.47 12.65 10.30
C LEU A 76 -18.64 12.01 8.93
N ARG A 77 -17.58 11.40 8.43
CA ARG A 77 -17.61 10.57 7.23
C ARG A 77 -17.19 9.15 7.53
N THR A 78 -17.88 8.21 6.92
CA THR A 78 -17.52 6.79 7.00
C THR A 78 -17.07 6.31 5.63
N ILE A 79 -15.99 5.51 5.60
CA ILE A 79 -15.53 4.77 4.44
C ILE A 79 -15.44 3.29 4.78
N GLU A 80 -15.73 2.47 3.79
CA GLU A 80 -15.69 1.02 3.89
C GLU A 80 -14.56 0.48 3.02
N PRO A 81 -13.88 -0.60 3.43
CA PRO A 81 -12.90 -1.26 2.58
C PRO A 81 -13.59 -1.85 1.35
N VAL A 82 -12.89 -1.86 0.23
CA VAL A 82 -13.35 -2.57 -0.99
C VAL A 82 -12.79 -3.97 -1.01
N ASP A 83 -13.54 -4.92 -1.56
CA ASP A 83 -13.12 -6.32 -1.65
C ASP A 83 -11.81 -6.48 -2.45
N GLN A 84 -11.62 -5.64 -3.45
CA GLN A 84 -10.44 -5.67 -4.30
C GLN A 84 -10.09 -4.28 -4.82
N VAL A 85 -8.91 -3.79 -4.44
CA VAL A 85 -8.37 -2.50 -4.91
C VAL A 85 -7.81 -2.69 -6.33
N SER A 86 -8.27 -1.92 -7.33
CA SER A 86 -7.71 -1.99 -8.70
C SER A 86 -6.17 -1.93 -8.70
N LEU A 87 -5.50 -2.63 -9.60
CA LEU A 87 -4.06 -2.53 -9.80
C LEU A 87 -3.66 -1.23 -10.50
N LEU A 88 -4.59 -0.59 -11.20
CA LEU A 88 -4.37 0.67 -11.92
C LEU A 88 -5.00 1.85 -11.22
N GLY A 89 -4.38 3.03 -11.39
CA GLY A 89 -4.91 4.29 -10.88
C GLY A 89 -4.82 4.48 -9.36
N ARG A 90 -4.07 3.63 -8.66
CA ARG A 90 -3.88 3.75 -7.20
C ARG A 90 -3.12 5.02 -6.85
N ALA A 91 -3.57 5.74 -5.86
CA ALA A 91 -2.76 6.78 -5.25
C ALA A 91 -1.54 6.16 -4.55
N PHE A 92 -0.36 6.79 -4.67
CA PHE A 92 0.83 6.29 -4.01
C PHE A 92 0.77 6.59 -2.50
N VAL A 93 0.86 5.54 -1.69
CA VAL A 93 0.99 5.64 -0.22
C VAL A 93 2.13 4.73 0.21
N HIS A 94 3.23 5.34 0.64
CA HIS A 94 4.45 4.61 0.98
C HIS A 94 4.19 3.55 2.07
N GLY A 95 4.75 2.35 1.88
CA GLY A 95 4.62 1.24 2.82
C GLY A 95 3.27 0.50 2.79
N VAL A 96 2.24 1.08 2.17
CA VAL A 96 0.87 0.52 2.13
C VAL A 96 0.41 0.26 0.71
N GLN A 97 0.52 1.24 -0.18
CA GLN A 97 0.06 1.19 -1.57
C GLN A 97 1.14 1.79 -2.47
N ASP A 98 2.26 1.09 -2.57
CA ASP A 98 3.48 1.50 -3.27
C ASP A 98 3.88 0.50 -4.37
N CYS A 99 5.08 0.65 -4.93
CA CYS A 99 5.58 -0.20 -6.00
C CYS A 99 5.73 -1.67 -5.59
N TRP A 100 6.07 -1.96 -4.34
CA TRP A 100 6.09 -3.34 -3.84
C TRP A 100 4.67 -3.91 -3.72
N GLN A 101 3.74 -3.11 -3.18
CA GLN A 101 2.38 -3.60 -2.96
C GLN A 101 1.64 -3.89 -4.27
N VAL A 102 1.80 -3.07 -5.32
CA VAL A 102 1.17 -3.38 -6.62
C VAL A 102 1.71 -4.67 -7.21
N CYS A 103 3.02 -4.95 -7.03
CA CYS A 103 3.60 -6.23 -7.45
C CYS A 103 3.06 -7.39 -6.62
N SER A 104 3.03 -7.26 -5.30
CA SER A 104 2.51 -8.28 -4.39
C SER A 104 1.05 -8.65 -4.72
N ASP A 105 0.20 -7.64 -4.92
CA ASP A 105 -1.20 -7.86 -5.27
C ASP A 105 -1.36 -8.52 -6.65
N TRP A 106 -0.50 -8.17 -7.60
CA TRP A 106 -0.49 -8.83 -8.90
C TRP A 106 -0.18 -10.33 -8.76
N TYR A 107 0.87 -10.70 -7.98
CA TYR A 107 1.23 -12.10 -7.74
C TYR A 107 0.12 -12.87 -7.02
N GLN A 108 -0.47 -12.26 -6.03
CA GLN A 108 -1.57 -12.86 -5.30
C GLN A 108 -2.76 -13.14 -6.23
N ARG A 109 -3.11 -12.20 -7.10
CA ARG A 109 -4.24 -12.37 -8.04
C ARG A 109 -3.94 -13.30 -9.20
N ALA A 110 -2.73 -13.24 -9.75
CA ALA A 110 -2.37 -14.03 -10.92
C ALA A 110 -2.09 -15.51 -10.56
N TRP A 111 -1.46 -15.72 -9.39
CA TRP A 111 -0.91 -17.03 -9.04
C TRP A 111 -1.21 -17.49 -7.61
N GLY A 112 -1.92 -16.71 -6.82
CA GLY A 112 -2.21 -17.00 -5.41
C GLY A 112 -0.97 -16.97 -4.51
N ILE A 113 0.09 -16.25 -4.93
CA ILE A 113 1.33 -16.13 -4.15
C ILE A 113 1.21 -14.95 -3.20
N GLU A 114 1.40 -15.21 -1.92
CA GLU A 114 1.45 -14.21 -0.87
C GLU A 114 2.89 -14.03 -0.38
N PHE A 115 3.32 -12.78 -0.27
CA PHE A 115 4.64 -12.45 0.27
C PHE A 115 4.57 -12.06 1.74
N PRO A 116 5.64 -12.31 2.50
CA PRO A 116 5.76 -11.77 3.85
C PRO A 116 5.65 -10.24 3.82
N HIS A 117 5.07 -9.68 4.88
CA HIS A 117 5.09 -8.24 5.05
C HIS A 117 6.54 -7.78 5.27
N PHE A 118 6.98 -6.83 4.47
CA PHE A 118 8.28 -6.19 4.62
C PHE A 118 8.08 -4.73 5.04
N GLU A 119 8.51 -4.41 6.24
CA GLU A 119 8.53 -3.03 6.70
C GLU A 119 9.50 -2.21 5.83
N ARG A 120 9.03 -1.06 5.38
CA ARG A 120 9.75 -0.11 4.52
C ARG A 120 9.72 1.27 5.17
N ALA A 121 10.81 1.61 5.89
CA ALA A 121 10.95 2.95 6.46
C ALA A 121 10.92 4.01 5.34
N ASP A 122 10.33 5.16 5.60
CA ASP A 122 10.37 6.26 4.63
C ASP A 122 11.82 6.71 4.38
N GLY A 123 12.12 7.10 3.14
CA GLY A 123 13.45 7.53 2.73
C GLY A 123 14.54 6.44 2.77
N TRP A 124 14.18 5.15 2.89
CA TRP A 124 15.18 4.07 2.91
C TRP A 124 16.11 4.07 1.69
N TRP A 125 15.61 4.54 0.54
CA TRP A 125 16.34 4.62 -0.73
C TRP A 125 17.33 5.79 -0.81
N GLU A 126 17.27 6.74 0.11
CA GLU A 126 18.17 7.89 0.17
C GLU A 126 19.47 7.57 0.93
N ARG A 127 19.51 6.46 1.63
CA ARG A 127 20.69 6.04 2.41
C ARG A 127 21.79 5.55 1.47
N ALA A 128 22.89 6.30 1.43
CA ALA A 128 24.02 5.97 0.58
C ALA A 128 24.84 4.76 1.06
N ASP A 129 24.70 4.37 2.32
CA ASP A 129 25.53 3.40 3.05
C ASP A 129 24.84 2.07 3.37
N GLY A 130 23.63 1.87 2.86
CA GLY A 130 22.87 0.64 3.07
C GLY A 130 22.58 -0.11 1.78
N PRO A 131 22.52 -1.45 1.80
CA PRO A 131 22.07 -2.22 0.66
C PRO A 131 20.57 -1.95 0.39
N SER A 132 20.18 -2.02 -0.88
CA SER A 132 18.79 -1.95 -1.30
C SER A 132 17.94 -2.99 -0.58
N LEU A 133 16.72 -2.61 -0.13
CA LEU A 133 15.78 -3.58 0.42
C LEU A 133 15.45 -4.70 -0.58
N TYR A 134 15.42 -4.39 -1.87
CA TYR A 134 15.23 -5.39 -2.92
C TYR A 134 16.38 -6.38 -2.99
N GLU A 135 17.63 -5.90 -2.98
CA GLU A 135 18.82 -6.75 -3.03
C GLU A 135 18.98 -7.64 -1.80
N GLN A 136 18.53 -7.17 -0.63
CA GLN A 136 18.59 -7.95 0.61
C GLN A 136 17.50 -9.02 0.71
N ARG A 137 16.34 -8.80 0.11
CA ARG A 137 15.12 -9.56 0.43
C ARG A 137 14.59 -10.41 -0.70
N PHE A 138 15.12 -10.28 -1.95
CA PHE A 138 14.55 -11.00 -3.08
C PHE A 138 14.62 -12.53 -2.91
N GLU A 139 15.73 -13.08 -2.39
CA GLU A 139 15.86 -14.51 -2.15
C GLU A 139 14.92 -14.99 -1.04
N THR A 140 14.82 -14.21 0.05
CA THR A 140 13.90 -14.52 1.17
C THR A 140 12.44 -14.46 0.73
N ALA A 141 12.12 -13.60 -0.23
CA ALA A 141 10.78 -13.54 -0.85
C ALA A 141 10.56 -14.65 -1.89
N GLY A 142 11.55 -15.50 -2.15
CA GLY A 142 11.44 -16.63 -3.07
C GLY A 142 11.77 -16.30 -4.53
N PHE A 143 12.32 -15.13 -4.81
CA PHE A 143 12.75 -14.75 -6.16
C PHE A 143 14.14 -15.28 -6.49
N ILE A 144 14.34 -15.58 -7.76
CA ILE A 144 15.65 -15.89 -8.34
C ILE A 144 15.95 -14.88 -9.46
N ARG A 145 17.22 -14.59 -9.67
CA ARG A 145 17.63 -13.71 -10.79
C ARG A 145 17.57 -14.46 -12.11
N VAL A 146 17.02 -13.81 -13.12
CA VAL A 146 16.93 -14.33 -14.49
C VAL A 146 17.57 -13.33 -15.47
N ASP A 147 18.13 -13.84 -16.59
CA ASP A 147 18.77 -13.00 -17.62
C ASP A 147 17.77 -12.51 -18.67
N GLN A 148 16.69 -13.24 -18.89
CA GLN A 148 15.65 -12.93 -19.88
C GLN A 148 14.30 -12.86 -19.17
N PRO A 149 13.70 -11.69 -19.04
CA PRO A 149 12.43 -11.55 -18.36
C PRO A 149 11.29 -12.21 -19.15
N ARG A 150 10.38 -12.84 -18.43
CA ARG A 150 9.12 -13.39 -18.92
C ARG A 150 7.97 -12.70 -18.24
N ARG A 151 6.77 -12.79 -18.84
CA ARG A 151 5.57 -12.28 -18.21
C ARG A 151 5.44 -12.77 -16.77
N GLY A 152 5.27 -11.82 -15.86
CA GLY A 152 5.19 -12.04 -14.43
C GLY A 152 6.52 -11.93 -13.68
N ASP A 153 7.66 -11.81 -14.35
CA ASP A 153 8.90 -11.52 -13.65
C ASP A 153 8.89 -10.09 -13.09
N MET A 154 9.46 -9.94 -11.90
CA MET A 154 9.63 -8.64 -11.27
C MET A 154 10.88 -7.95 -11.82
N ILE A 155 10.71 -6.77 -12.39
CA ILE A 155 11.82 -5.90 -12.79
C ILE A 155 12.13 -4.98 -11.61
N VAL A 156 13.36 -5.07 -11.11
CA VAL A 156 13.88 -4.21 -10.05
C VAL A 156 14.86 -3.21 -10.66
N MET A 157 14.67 -1.93 -10.38
CA MET A 157 15.39 -0.85 -11.06
C MET A 157 15.72 0.30 -10.12
N ALA A 158 16.74 1.07 -10.47
CA ALA A 158 17.06 2.35 -9.83
C ALA A 158 16.33 3.47 -10.59
N VAL A 159 15.49 4.23 -9.89
CA VAL A 159 14.78 5.39 -10.43
C VAL A 159 15.28 6.65 -9.75
N GLY A 160 15.60 7.67 -10.56
CA GLY A 160 16.20 8.90 -10.06
C GLY A 160 17.70 8.75 -9.83
N ARG A 161 18.24 9.55 -8.89
CA ARG A 161 19.69 9.56 -8.56
C ARG A 161 19.97 8.72 -7.31
N THR A 162 19.73 7.43 -7.39
CA THR A 162 20.00 6.49 -6.30
C THR A 162 21.14 5.56 -6.66
N ALA A 163 21.93 5.14 -5.66
CA ALA A 163 23.02 4.19 -5.85
C ALA A 163 22.51 2.74 -5.97
N HIS A 164 21.32 2.47 -5.46
CA HIS A 164 20.73 1.14 -5.35
C HIS A 164 19.34 1.08 -5.96
N PRO A 165 18.88 -0.12 -6.38
CA PRO A 165 17.51 -0.32 -6.80
C PRO A 165 16.49 0.11 -5.73
N ASN A 166 15.54 0.95 -6.11
CA ASN A 166 14.53 1.52 -5.22
C ASN A 166 13.11 1.39 -5.75
N HIS A 167 12.94 0.77 -6.90
CA HIS A 167 11.64 0.62 -7.56
C HIS A 167 11.48 -0.76 -8.15
N ALA A 168 10.23 -1.25 -8.21
CA ALA A 168 9.89 -2.50 -8.84
C ALA A 168 8.62 -2.38 -9.68
N GLY A 169 8.49 -3.27 -10.68
CA GLY A 169 7.30 -3.45 -11.49
C GLY A 169 7.20 -4.88 -12.01
N ILE A 170 6.04 -5.24 -12.53
CA ILE A 170 5.79 -6.54 -13.15
C ILE A 170 5.96 -6.44 -14.66
N TYR A 171 6.85 -7.23 -15.21
CA TYR A 171 7.01 -7.37 -16.65
C TYR A 171 5.81 -8.13 -17.23
N LEU A 172 5.05 -7.47 -18.10
CA LEU A 172 3.86 -8.04 -18.72
C LEU A 172 4.13 -8.61 -20.11
N GLY A 173 5.32 -8.35 -20.68
CA GLY A 173 5.62 -8.72 -22.08
C GLY A 173 4.74 -7.97 -23.06
N ASP A 174 4.31 -8.64 -24.12
CA ASP A 174 3.47 -8.04 -25.17
C ASP A 174 1.96 -8.05 -24.85
N ASP A 175 1.56 -8.61 -23.71
CA ASP A 175 0.17 -8.70 -23.25
C ASP A 175 -0.05 -7.88 -21.98
N PRO A 176 -0.67 -6.69 -22.05
CA PRO A 176 -0.90 -5.81 -20.90
C PRO A 176 -2.05 -6.26 -19.99
N SER A 177 -2.71 -7.38 -20.26
CA SER A 177 -3.82 -7.85 -19.45
C SER A 177 -3.45 -7.99 -17.97
N LEU A 178 -4.38 -7.64 -17.09
CA LEU A 178 -4.22 -7.77 -15.65
C LEU A 178 -5.23 -8.78 -15.08
N PRO A 179 -4.85 -9.51 -14.04
CA PRO A 179 -5.76 -10.49 -13.43
C PRO A 179 -6.98 -9.78 -12.81
N GLY A 180 -8.17 -10.09 -13.34
CA GLY A 180 -9.45 -9.58 -12.85
C GLY A 180 -9.76 -8.13 -13.21
N GLU A 181 -9.04 -7.53 -14.16
CA GLU A 181 -9.27 -6.15 -14.60
C GLU A 181 -9.34 -6.03 -16.11
N ASP A 182 -10.28 -5.22 -16.61
CA ASP A 182 -10.35 -4.82 -18.00
C ASP A 182 -9.33 -3.69 -18.26
N VAL A 183 -8.32 -3.99 -19.07
CA VAL A 183 -7.27 -3.03 -19.41
C VAL A 183 -7.44 -2.54 -20.83
N GLN A 184 -7.65 -1.23 -20.97
CA GLN A 184 -7.51 -0.57 -22.26
C GLN A 184 -6.04 -0.17 -22.44
N HIS A 185 -5.41 -0.64 -23.51
CA HIS A 185 -4.03 -0.31 -23.81
C HIS A 185 -3.90 0.26 -25.22
N PHE A 186 -2.88 1.05 -25.41
CA PHE A 186 -2.57 1.67 -26.69
C PHE A 186 -1.09 1.44 -27.00
N GLY A 187 -0.82 0.76 -28.11
CA GLY A 187 0.53 0.53 -28.60
C GLY A 187 0.99 -0.92 -28.54
N ALA A 188 2.26 -1.14 -28.85
CA ALA A 188 2.92 -2.44 -28.77
C ALA A 188 3.84 -2.49 -27.56
N GLY A 189 3.93 -3.67 -26.91
CA GLY A 189 4.82 -3.89 -25.77
C GLY A 189 6.32 -3.81 -26.13
N PRO A 190 7.19 -4.14 -25.18
CA PRO A 190 6.84 -4.79 -23.92
C PRO A 190 6.28 -3.84 -22.88
N PHE A 191 5.36 -4.35 -22.06
CA PHE A 191 4.66 -3.58 -21.03
C PHE A 191 5.19 -3.87 -19.63
N LEU A 192 5.14 -2.85 -18.76
CA LEU A 192 5.48 -2.93 -17.36
C LEU A 192 4.34 -2.33 -16.51
N LEU A 193 3.79 -3.11 -15.58
CA LEU A 193 2.93 -2.59 -14.51
C LEU A 193 3.81 -2.06 -13.40
N HIS A 194 3.64 -0.82 -12.99
CA HIS A 194 4.38 -0.24 -11.88
C HIS A 194 3.60 0.84 -11.12
N HIS A 195 4.17 1.29 -10.00
CA HIS A 195 3.60 2.35 -9.17
C HIS A 195 4.71 3.30 -8.74
N LEU A 196 4.95 4.34 -9.53
CA LEU A 196 6.02 5.29 -9.27
C LEU A 196 5.64 6.24 -8.13
N TYR A 197 6.64 6.63 -7.32
CA TYR A 197 6.46 7.57 -6.21
C TYR A 197 5.73 8.85 -6.65
N GLY A 198 4.66 9.19 -5.93
CA GLY A 198 3.83 10.38 -6.19
C GLY A 198 3.03 10.35 -7.50
N LYS A 199 2.93 9.20 -8.16
CA LYS A 199 2.12 9.00 -9.37
C LYS A 199 1.07 7.91 -9.12
N PRO A 200 -0.03 7.89 -9.88
CA PRO A 200 -0.90 6.72 -9.90
C PRO A 200 -0.18 5.50 -10.47
N SER A 201 -0.59 4.30 -10.02
CA SER A 201 -0.12 3.05 -10.64
C SER A 201 -0.58 2.97 -12.10
N GLU A 202 0.30 2.50 -12.98
CA GLU A 202 0.05 2.49 -14.43
C GLU A 202 0.78 1.35 -15.14
N ILE A 203 0.38 1.11 -16.40
CA ILE A 203 1.13 0.29 -17.34
C ILE A 203 1.87 1.23 -18.30
N ILE A 204 3.16 1.03 -18.43
CA ILE A 204 4.04 1.74 -19.37
C ILE A 204 4.64 0.78 -20.40
N VAL A 205 5.20 1.35 -21.50
CA VAL A 205 5.97 0.65 -22.54
C VAL A 205 7.44 0.74 -22.24
#